data_e0dcbd045d9a07c430c8b67576044d2c
#
_entry.id   e0dcbd045d9a07c430c8b67576044d2c
#
_cell.length_a   1.000
_cell.length_b   1.000
_cell.length_c   1.000
_cell.angle_alpha   90.00
_cell.angle_beta   90.00
_cell.angle_gamma   90.00
#
_symmetry.space_group_name_H-M   'P 1'
#
loop_
_entity.id
_entity.type
_entity.pdbx_description
1 polymer ?
#
loop_
_entity_poly.entity_id
_entity_poly.type
_entity_poly.pdbx_seq_one_letter_code
_entity_poly.pdbx_strand_id
1 'polypeptide(L)'
;GDGRADVITSIEAHGYGMSWFEQPKPAGGGAAWREHPITSSNPAEKLQGVQFSQPHALCLADIDGDGLPDLITGKRHWAHGSQGDPEPNGPAVLYWFRLVRGLNGRVSFEPHLIDAASGVGTQFEVADLDGDGHLDIAIANKSGVFAFLQRRG
;
A
#
# COMPACT_ATOMS: atom_id res chain seq x y z
N GLY A 1 -3.59 -15.89 -7.05
CA GLY A 1 -4.37 -16.15 -8.19
C GLY A 1 -5.05 -17.49 -8.29
N ASP A 2 -6.16 -17.65 -7.59
CA ASP A 2 -7.02 -18.83 -7.71
C ASP A 2 -8.29 -18.54 -8.54
N GLY A 3 -8.31 -17.38 -9.25
CA GLY A 3 -9.40 -16.92 -10.10
C GLY A 3 -10.54 -16.22 -9.36
N ARG A 4 -10.39 -15.95 -8.05
CA ARG A 4 -11.34 -15.16 -7.26
C ARG A 4 -10.77 -13.77 -6.98
N ALA A 5 -11.69 -12.81 -6.79
CA ALA A 5 -11.31 -11.44 -6.45
C ALA A 5 -11.08 -11.33 -4.94
N ASP A 6 -9.87 -10.97 -4.54
CA ASP A 6 -9.51 -10.61 -3.18
C ASP A 6 -9.67 -9.09 -2.96
N VAL A 7 -9.70 -8.64 -1.71
CA VAL A 7 -9.80 -7.22 -1.37
C VAL A 7 -8.56 -6.80 -0.60
N ILE A 8 -7.94 -5.69 -1.00
CA ILE A 8 -6.91 -5.00 -0.22
C ILE A 8 -7.48 -3.68 0.27
N THR A 9 -7.31 -3.39 1.55
CA THR A 9 -7.84 -2.15 2.15
C THR A 9 -7.02 -1.71 3.37
N SER A 10 -7.08 -0.42 3.69
CA SER A 10 -6.71 0.07 5.02
C SER A 10 -7.77 -0.37 6.04
N ILE A 11 -7.34 -0.79 7.24
CA ILE A 11 -8.24 -1.16 8.35
C ILE A 11 -8.85 0.11 8.95
N GLU A 12 -8.00 1.11 9.19
CA GLU A 12 -8.40 2.45 9.59
C GLU A 12 -7.69 3.47 8.69
N ALA A 13 -8.45 4.12 7.80
CA ALA A 13 -7.86 5.07 6.83
C ALA A 13 -7.14 6.26 7.50
N HIS A 14 -7.50 6.61 8.74
CA HIS A 14 -6.88 7.67 9.54
C HIS A 14 -6.09 7.14 10.73
N GLY A 15 -6.20 5.86 11.04
CA GLY A 15 -5.45 5.15 12.07
C GLY A 15 -4.31 4.33 11.49
N TYR A 16 -4.31 3.03 11.77
CA TYR A 16 -3.25 2.09 11.40
C TYR A 16 -3.82 0.83 10.75
N GLY A 17 -2.95 0.11 10.05
CA GLY A 17 -3.22 -1.21 9.53
C GLY A 17 -3.69 -1.23 8.08
N MET A 18 -3.12 -2.19 7.36
CA MET A 18 -3.56 -2.60 6.04
C MET A 18 -3.61 -4.12 5.99
N SER A 19 -4.63 -4.66 5.34
CA SER A 19 -4.78 -6.10 5.16
C SER A 19 -5.28 -6.42 3.75
N TRP A 20 -4.98 -7.63 3.30
CA TRP A 20 -5.72 -8.23 2.21
C TRP A 20 -6.65 -9.31 2.76
N PHE A 21 -7.81 -9.43 2.15
CA PHE A 21 -8.85 -10.36 2.52
C PHE A 21 -9.04 -11.36 1.39
N GLU A 22 -8.74 -12.61 1.69
CA GLU A 22 -8.91 -13.74 0.77
C GLU A 22 -10.38 -14.08 0.66
N GLN A 23 -10.90 -14.10 -0.57
CA GLN A 23 -12.27 -14.50 -0.83
C GLN A 23 -12.46 -16.00 -0.51
N PRO A 24 -13.48 -16.38 0.30
CA PRO A 24 -13.71 -17.77 0.65
C PRO A 24 -14.10 -18.61 -0.58
N LYS A 25 -13.70 -19.87 -0.58
CA LYS A 25 -14.20 -20.84 -1.58
C LYS A 25 -15.69 -21.02 -1.39
N PRO A 26 -16.48 -21.12 -2.48
CA PRO A 26 -17.88 -21.50 -2.40
C PRO A 26 -17.99 -22.90 -1.78
N ALA A 27 -18.34 -22.96 -0.51
CA ALA A 27 -18.70 -24.18 0.17
C ALA A 27 -20.12 -23.99 0.72
N GLY A 28 -20.94 -25.01 0.74
CA GLY A 28 -22.32 -24.91 1.17
C GLY A 28 -22.49 -24.52 2.63
N GLY A 29 -22.35 -23.22 2.93
CA GLY A 29 -22.48 -22.61 4.25
C GLY A 29 -21.46 -21.51 4.47
N GLY A 30 -21.88 -20.27 4.49
CA GLY A 30 -21.30 -19.01 4.93
C GLY A 30 -19.79 -18.97 5.26
N ALA A 31 -18.91 -19.23 4.27
CA ALA A 31 -17.49 -19.11 4.48
C ALA A 31 -17.10 -17.63 4.69
N ALA A 32 -16.40 -17.33 5.79
CA ALA A 32 -15.95 -15.99 6.10
C ALA A 32 -14.70 -15.61 5.28
N TRP A 33 -14.56 -14.34 4.93
CA TRP A 33 -13.33 -13.77 4.40
C TRP A 33 -12.18 -14.01 5.38
N ARG A 34 -11.02 -14.35 4.86
CA ARG A 34 -9.82 -14.56 5.67
C ARG A 34 -8.93 -13.34 5.58
N GLU A 35 -8.68 -12.72 6.71
CA GLU A 35 -7.79 -11.57 6.82
C GLU A 35 -6.32 -12.00 6.88
N HIS A 36 -5.48 -11.26 6.14
CA HIS A 36 -4.03 -11.38 6.13
C HIS A 36 -3.41 -9.98 6.29
N PRO A 37 -2.85 -9.64 7.45
CA PRO A 37 -2.25 -8.34 7.69
C PRO A 37 -1.03 -8.08 6.80
N ILE A 38 -0.95 -6.85 6.24
CA ILE A 38 0.21 -6.31 5.52
C ILE A 38 1.01 -5.39 6.45
N THR A 39 0.32 -4.47 7.14
CA THR A 39 0.86 -3.72 8.28
C THR A 39 -0.05 -3.88 9.48
N SER A 40 0.48 -3.72 10.71
CA SER A 40 -0.32 -3.94 11.91
C SER A 40 -1.31 -2.80 12.17
N SER A 41 -2.50 -3.11 12.67
CA SER A 41 -3.42 -2.13 13.25
C SER A 41 -3.01 -1.69 14.66
N ASN A 42 -2.08 -2.41 15.31
CA ASN A 42 -1.50 -2.01 16.58
C ASN A 42 -0.33 -1.03 16.34
N PRO A 43 -0.40 0.23 16.82
CA PRO A 43 0.66 1.23 16.60
C PRO A 43 2.02 0.84 17.21
N ALA A 44 2.04 -0.03 18.20
CA ALA A 44 3.27 -0.50 18.83
C ALA A 44 3.97 -1.65 18.07
N GLU A 45 3.34 -2.18 17.03
CA GLU A 45 3.81 -3.36 16.31
C GLU A 45 4.22 -3.02 14.89
N LYS A 46 5.38 -3.51 14.46
CA LYS A 46 5.88 -3.37 13.09
C LYS A 46 5.90 -4.71 12.39
N LEU A 47 5.09 -4.87 11.34
CA LEU A 47 5.22 -6.02 10.46
C LEU A 47 6.31 -5.74 9.41
N GLN A 48 7.27 -6.65 9.27
CA GLN A 48 8.42 -6.50 8.39
C GLN A 48 9.18 -5.17 8.58
N GLY A 49 9.20 -4.64 9.81
CA GLY A 49 9.87 -3.38 10.13
C GLY A 49 9.09 -2.11 9.79
N VAL A 50 7.89 -2.23 9.19
CA VAL A 50 7.08 -1.10 8.74
C VAL A 50 5.89 -0.86 9.64
N GLN A 51 5.68 0.41 9.99
CA GLN A 51 4.46 0.92 10.61
C GLN A 51 4.32 2.41 10.30
N PHE A 52 3.14 2.82 9.89
CA PHE A 52 2.77 4.22 9.71
C PHE A 52 1.25 4.37 9.87
N SER A 53 0.82 5.56 10.25
CA SER A 53 -0.59 5.91 10.35
C SER A 53 -1.12 6.49 9.03
N GLN A 54 -2.43 6.59 8.93
CA GLN A 54 -3.15 7.24 7.83
C GLN A 54 -2.87 6.59 6.44
N PRO A 55 -2.97 5.24 6.29
CA PRO A 55 -2.82 4.55 5.01
C PRO A 55 -4.06 4.79 4.14
N HIS A 56 -4.14 5.96 3.47
CA HIS A 56 -5.37 6.44 2.89
C HIS A 56 -5.54 6.07 1.41
N ALA A 57 -4.52 6.32 0.59
CA ALA A 57 -4.54 6.01 -0.85
C ALA A 57 -3.79 4.72 -1.14
N LEU A 58 -4.38 3.86 -1.95
CA LEU A 58 -3.88 2.54 -2.34
C LEU A 58 -3.95 2.41 -3.86
N CYS A 59 -2.92 1.88 -4.48
CA CYS A 59 -2.90 1.52 -5.90
C CYS A 59 -2.28 0.13 -6.07
N LEU A 60 -2.79 -0.66 -7.02
CA LEU A 60 -2.19 -1.91 -7.44
C LEU A 60 -1.61 -1.75 -8.83
N ALA A 61 -0.31 -2.01 -8.99
CA ALA A 61 0.40 -1.97 -10.27
C ALA A 61 1.61 -2.90 -10.23
N ASP A 62 1.96 -3.48 -11.37
CA ASP A 62 3.16 -4.30 -11.53
C ASP A 62 4.38 -3.38 -11.71
N ILE A 63 4.97 -2.94 -10.57
CA ILE A 63 6.06 -1.96 -10.56
C ILE A 63 7.37 -2.55 -11.04
N ASP A 64 7.68 -3.78 -10.67
CA ASP A 64 8.95 -4.41 -11.04
C ASP A 64 8.90 -5.21 -12.36
N GLY A 65 7.72 -5.35 -12.95
CA GLY A 65 7.50 -6.03 -14.22
C GLY A 65 7.57 -7.56 -14.10
N ASP A 66 7.27 -8.12 -12.91
CA ASP A 66 7.29 -9.56 -12.69
C ASP A 66 5.94 -10.25 -13.05
N GLY A 67 4.93 -9.48 -13.45
CA GLY A 67 3.60 -9.94 -13.84
C GLY A 67 2.63 -10.07 -12.67
N LEU A 68 3.01 -9.63 -11.46
CA LEU A 68 2.16 -9.62 -10.28
C LEU A 68 1.81 -8.17 -9.88
N PRO A 69 0.57 -7.90 -9.45
CA PRO A 69 0.20 -6.55 -9.03
C PRO A 69 0.73 -6.27 -7.61
N ASP A 70 1.67 -5.35 -7.52
CA ASP A 70 2.21 -4.84 -6.25
C ASP A 70 1.28 -3.81 -5.62
N LEU A 71 1.43 -3.57 -4.32
CA LEU A 71 0.70 -2.55 -3.61
C LEU A 71 1.56 -1.31 -3.43
N ILE A 72 1.12 -0.16 -3.95
CA ILE A 72 1.71 1.14 -3.71
C ILE A 72 0.82 1.89 -2.73
N THR A 73 1.40 2.44 -1.67
CA THR A 73 0.68 3.21 -0.65
C THR A 73 1.65 3.94 0.28
N GLY A 74 1.12 4.70 1.23
CA GLY A 74 1.92 5.42 2.21
C GLY A 74 1.05 6.21 3.18
N LYS A 75 1.71 7.05 3.98
CA LYS A 75 1.06 7.91 4.94
C LYS A 75 0.45 9.14 4.26
N ARG A 76 -0.85 9.39 4.46
CA ARG A 76 -1.45 10.68 4.12
C ARG A 76 -0.98 11.74 5.09
N HIS A 77 -0.33 12.80 4.59
CA HIS A 77 0.07 13.93 5.43
C HIS A 77 -1.16 14.76 5.80
N TRP A 78 -1.45 14.84 7.10
CA TRP A 78 -2.51 15.63 7.73
C TRP A 78 -3.90 15.43 7.11
N ALA A 79 -4.51 14.28 7.31
CA ALA A 79 -5.92 14.11 6.95
C ALA A 79 -6.80 15.19 7.62
N HIS A 80 -6.66 15.40 8.93
CA HIS A 80 -7.38 16.41 9.72
C HIS A 80 -6.46 17.47 10.36
N GLY A 81 -5.32 17.78 9.77
CA GLY A 81 -4.37 18.76 10.28
C GLY A 81 -3.33 18.22 11.24
N SER A 82 -2.55 19.12 11.84
CA SER A 82 -1.36 18.78 12.63
C SER A 82 -1.65 18.20 14.02
N GLN A 83 -2.92 18.10 14.40
CA GLN A 83 -3.37 17.61 15.72
C GLN A 83 -4.53 16.61 15.64
N GLY A 84 -5.00 16.31 14.42
CA GLY A 84 -6.28 15.65 14.22
C GLY A 84 -6.26 14.12 14.16
N ASP A 85 -5.11 13.51 13.85
CA ASP A 85 -4.98 12.07 13.62
C ASP A 85 -3.76 11.49 14.37
N PRO A 86 -3.67 10.18 14.54
CA PRO A 86 -2.48 9.54 15.10
C PRO A 86 -1.21 9.90 14.33
N GLU A 87 -0.14 10.24 15.07
CA GLU A 87 1.17 10.62 14.51
C GLU A 87 1.10 11.63 13.35
N PRO A 88 0.39 12.76 13.49
CA PRO A 88 0.15 13.68 12.38
C PRO A 88 1.47 14.21 11.77
N ASN A 89 2.50 14.38 12.61
CA ASN A 89 3.82 14.89 12.23
C ASN A 89 4.87 13.77 12.02
N GLY A 90 4.46 12.50 12.03
CA GLY A 90 5.33 11.38 11.67
C GLY A 90 5.74 11.44 10.18
N PRO A 91 6.82 10.73 9.80
CA PRO A 91 7.32 10.74 8.42
C PRO A 91 6.20 10.45 7.41
N ALA A 92 6.07 11.31 6.41
CA ALA A 92 5.12 11.14 5.31
C ALA A 92 5.71 10.17 4.29
N VAL A 93 5.64 8.89 4.60
CA VAL A 93 6.26 7.81 3.83
C VAL A 93 5.45 7.44 2.58
N LEU A 94 6.16 7.04 1.53
CA LEU A 94 5.65 6.36 0.34
C LEU A 94 6.38 5.04 0.22
N TYR A 95 5.63 3.96 0.16
CA TYR A 95 6.13 2.59 -0.01
C TYR A 95 5.59 1.94 -1.26
N TRP A 96 6.37 1.05 -1.80
CA TRP A 96 5.98 -0.04 -2.67
C TRP A 96 6.13 -1.36 -1.89
N PHE A 97 5.08 -2.17 -1.87
CA PHE A 97 5.04 -3.49 -1.27
C PHE A 97 4.98 -4.54 -2.37
N ARG A 98 6.11 -5.18 -2.63
CA ARG A 98 6.22 -6.20 -3.66
C ARG A 98 5.37 -7.42 -3.30
N LEU A 99 4.50 -7.85 -4.21
CA LEU A 99 3.73 -9.07 -4.05
C LEU A 99 4.60 -10.28 -4.35
N VAL A 100 4.84 -11.12 -3.36
CA VAL A 100 5.61 -12.35 -3.50
C VAL A 100 4.72 -13.57 -3.34
N ARG A 101 4.78 -14.49 -4.29
CA ARG A 101 4.13 -15.78 -4.24
C ARG A 101 5.16 -16.87 -3.91
N GLY A 102 5.12 -17.33 -2.67
CA GLY A 102 5.97 -18.41 -2.22
C GLY A 102 5.44 -19.80 -2.61
N LEU A 103 6.24 -20.81 -2.29
CA LEU A 103 5.84 -22.21 -2.43
C LEU A 103 4.56 -22.47 -1.62
N ASN A 104 3.73 -23.39 -2.10
CA ASN A 104 2.43 -23.76 -1.49
C ASN A 104 1.36 -22.66 -1.46
N GLY A 105 1.46 -21.66 -2.36
CA GLY A 105 0.47 -20.59 -2.49
C GLY A 105 0.52 -19.54 -1.38
N ARG A 106 1.59 -19.52 -0.59
CA ARG A 106 1.81 -18.44 0.41
C ARG A 106 2.01 -17.10 -0.29
N VAL A 107 1.29 -16.10 0.17
CA VAL A 107 1.38 -14.72 -0.32
C VAL A 107 2.00 -13.85 0.77
N SER A 108 2.94 -12.98 0.38
CA SER A 108 3.50 -11.93 1.24
C SER A 108 3.69 -10.63 0.45
N PHE A 109 3.74 -9.53 1.16
CA PHE A 109 4.00 -8.20 0.61
C PHE A 109 5.30 -7.67 1.23
N GLU A 110 6.37 -7.58 0.43
CA GLU A 110 7.70 -7.13 0.88
C GLU A 110 7.81 -5.61 0.74
N PRO A 111 8.03 -4.87 1.85
CA PRO A 111 8.06 -3.41 1.81
C PRO A 111 9.36 -2.85 1.26
N HIS A 112 9.25 -1.89 0.36
CA HIS A 112 10.34 -1.08 -0.17
C HIS A 112 9.99 0.40 -0.01
N LEU A 113 10.80 1.13 0.75
CA LEU A 113 10.62 2.58 0.92
C LEU A 113 11.03 3.29 -0.37
N ILE A 114 10.12 4.09 -0.93
CA ILE A 114 10.39 4.97 -2.07
C ILE A 114 10.84 6.34 -1.56
N ASP A 115 10.07 6.92 -0.63
CA ASP A 115 10.37 8.24 -0.06
C ASP A 115 9.83 8.37 1.36
N ALA A 116 10.45 9.23 2.18
CA ALA A 116 10.09 9.43 3.59
C ALA A 116 9.47 10.80 3.88
N ALA A 117 9.22 11.63 2.86
CA ALA A 117 8.78 13.01 3.04
C ALA A 117 7.60 13.43 2.12
N SER A 118 7.34 12.69 1.04
CA SER A 118 6.25 12.98 0.12
C SER A 118 4.90 12.54 0.65
N GLY A 119 4.84 11.36 1.23
CA GLY A 119 3.60 10.70 1.59
C GLY A 119 2.72 10.40 0.38
N VAL A 120 1.45 10.11 0.67
CA VAL A 120 0.39 9.99 -0.33
C VAL A 120 -0.69 11.04 -0.09
N GLY A 121 -1.47 11.38 -1.10
CA GLY A 121 -2.65 12.22 -0.95
C GLY A 121 -3.89 11.41 -0.60
N THR A 122 -5.04 11.87 -1.06
CA THR A 122 -6.27 11.08 -1.10
C THR A 122 -6.30 10.14 -2.30
N GLN A 123 -5.51 10.45 -3.31
CA GLN A 123 -5.36 9.72 -4.56
C GLN A 123 -4.01 10.08 -5.18
N PHE A 124 -3.43 9.15 -5.93
CA PHE A 124 -2.24 9.34 -6.75
C PHE A 124 -2.35 8.47 -8.00
N GLU A 125 -1.49 8.72 -8.99
CA GLU A 125 -1.46 7.99 -10.25
C GLU A 125 -0.17 7.17 -10.36
N VAL A 126 -0.30 5.99 -10.96
CA VAL A 126 0.82 5.13 -11.35
C VAL A 126 0.72 4.89 -12.86
N ALA A 127 1.66 5.45 -13.61
CA ALA A 127 1.69 5.39 -15.07
C ALA A 127 3.12 5.62 -15.57
N ASP A 128 3.40 5.22 -16.82
CA ASP A 128 4.63 5.62 -17.53
C ASP A 128 4.52 7.11 -17.90
N LEU A 129 5.17 7.97 -17.12
CA LEU A 129 5.07 9.44 -17.27
C LEU A 129 6.06 10.01 -18.29
N ASP A 130 7.20 9.35 -18.51
CA ASP A 130 8.25 9.84 -19.39
C ASP A 130 8.42 9.00 -20.69
N GLY A 131 7.64 7.95 -20.85
CA GLY A 131 7.59 7.13 -22.06
C GLY A 131 8.72 6.09 -22.16
N ASP A 132 9.35 5.74 -21.04
CA ASP A 132 10.46 4.79 -21.02
C ASP A 132 10.02 3.32 -20.83
N GLY A 133 8.71 3.08 -20.68
CA GLY A 133 8.11 1.77 -20.53
C GLY A 133 8.09 1.25 -19.08
N HIS A 134 8.48 2.06 -18.10
CA HIS A 134 8.40 1.75 -16.67
C HIS A 134 7.31 2.56 -16.00
N LEU A 135 6.75 2.02 -14.91
CA LEU A 135 5.71 2.71 -14.18
C LEU A 135 6.32 3.71 -13.18
N ASP A 136 5.85 4.92 -13.26
CA ASP A 136 6.19 6.05 -12.41
C ASP A 136 5.06 6.37 -11.46
N ILE A 137 5.29 7.26 -10.49
CA ILE A 137 4.28 7.67 -9.52
C ILE A 137 4.16 9.19 -9.50
N ALA A 138 2.93 9.70 -9.68
CA ALA A 138 2.60 11.12 -9.54
C ALA A 138 1.67 11.35 -8.36
N ILE A 139 2.06 12.20 -7.42
CA ILE A 139 1.34 12.48 -6.18
C ILE A 139 1.07 13.97 -6.05
N ALA A 140 -0.14 14.33 -5.61
CA ALA A 140 -0.47 15.68 -5.16
C ALA A 140 -1.11 15.62 -3.77
N ASN A 141 -0.56 16.37 -2.83
CA ASN A 141 -1.07 16.46 -1.46
C ASN A 141 -0.79 17.82 -0.82
N LYS A 142 -1.03 17.96 0.48
CA LYS A 142 -0.83 19.23 1.22
C LYS A 142 0.63 19.69 1.29
N SER A 143 1.61 18.80 1.04
CA SER A 143 3.04 19.13 1.01
C SER A 143 3.51 19.58 -0.36
N GLY A 144 2.76 19.30 -1.42
CA GLY A 144 3.09 19.68 -2.78
C GLY A 144 2.73 18.64 -3.83
N VAL A 145 3.40 18.75 -4.98
CA VAL A 145 3.33 17.80 -6.09
C VAL A 145 4.67 17.11 -6.23
N PHE A 146 4.64 15.79 -6.37
CA PHE A 146 5.82 14.93 -6.47
C PHE A 146 5.68 14.01 -7.68
N ALA A 147 6.78 13.79 -8.38
CA ALA A 147 6.89 12.76 -9.41
C ALA A 147 8.12 11.89 -9.11
N PHE A 148 7.92 10.59 -9.09
CA PHE A 148 8.96 9.59 -8.89
C PHE A 148 9.11 8.81 -10.18
N LEU A 149 10.19 9.07 -10.92
CA LEU A 149 10.50 8.38 -12.16
C LEU A 149 11.34 7.13 -11.85
N GLN A 150 10.82 5.97 -12.22
CA GLN A 150 11.55 4.71 -12.07
C GLN A 150 12.75 4.68 -13.01
N ARG A 151 13.91 4.27 -12.50
CA ARG A 151 15.11 4.03 -13.30
C ARG A 151 15.63 2.62 -13.03
N ARG A 152 15.78 1.84 -14.07
CA ARG A 152 16.50 0.58 -13.98
C ARG A 152 17.97 0.86 -14.21
N GLY A 153 18.80 0.43 -13.27
CA GLY A 153 20.26 0.50 -13.37
C GLY A 153 20.82 -0.64 -14.22
#